data_e5c17040c9f0f4623930d94dca3767be
#
_entry.id   e5c17040c9f0f4623930d94dca3767be
#
_cell.length_a   1.000
_cell.length_b   1.000
_cell.length_c   1.000
_cell.angle_alpha   90.00
_cell.angle_beta   90.00
_cell.angle_gamma   90.00
#
_symmetry.space_group_name_H-M   'P 1'
#
loop_
_entity.id
_entity.type
_entity.pdbx_description
1 polymer ?
#
loop_
_entity_poly.entity_id
_entity_poly.type
_entity_poly.pdbx_seq_one_letter_code
_entity_poly.pdbx_strand_id
1 'polypeptide(L)'
;ADYKIVTETTMWAMPEMKISFFPDVAASYFLNKAPGKVGRYAALTSESFNAADVLFMNAANVYVKSEQLPSLFTKLNKTNWYETTIEETLRSIMEEFHSTPDVKSNLEENFTKINEHFSYDTIEEIFASLEKDNSKFSQQTLTILRSLSPLSLKVGLELMKRGETMTVSESFQMDLVVARRFLDMDDFYEGVRSVLVDKDRKPNYYYKSITEVPNDLVSTFFEK
;
A
#
# COMPACT_ATOMS: atom_id res chain seq x y z
N ALA A 1 2.46 16.65 1.85
CA ALA A 1 1.42 17.62 1.46
C ALA A 1 0.33 17.64 2.53
N ASP A 2 -0.15 18.83 2.90
CA ASP A 2 -1.18 19.00 3.94
C ASP A 2 -2.58 18.65 3.39
N TYR A 3 -2.80 18.92 2.11
CA TYR A 3 -4.02 18.53 1.41
C TYR A 3 -3.69 17.53 0.31
N LYS A 4 -4.31 16.36 0.39
CA LYS A 4 -4.20 15.26 -0.56
C LYS A 4 -5.61 14.96 -1.05
N ILE A 5 -5.86 15.24 -2.34
CA ILE A 5 -7.18 15.18 -2.94
C ILE A 5 -7.37 13.85 -3.65
N VAL A 6 -8.53 13.23 -3.44
CA VAL A 6 -9.01 12.08 -4.20
C VAL A 6 -10.35 12.40 -4.85
N THR A 7 -10.68 11.68 -5.91
CA THR A 7 -11.94 11.83 -6.66
C THR A 7 -12.61 10.47 -6.83
N GLU A 8 -13.83 10.44 -7.38
CA GLU A 8 -14.54 9.20 -7.71
C GLU A 8 -13.78 8.32 -8.72
N THR A 9 -12.80 8.88 -9.43
CA THR A 9 -11.97 8.13 -10.39
C THR A 9 -10.66 7.62 -9.78
N THR A 10 -10.41 7.90 -8.51
CA THR A 10 -9.18 7.47 -7.84
C THR A 10 -9.10 5.94 -7.77
N MET A 11 -7.97 5.43 -8.27
CA MET A 11 -7.50 4.06 -8.07
C MET A 11 -6.07 4.13 -7.54
N TRP A 12 -5.91 3.92 -6.25
CA TRP A 12 -4.62 3.98 -5.57
C TRP A 12 -4.11 2.57 -5.27
N ALA A 13 -2.83 2.31 -5.47
CA ALA A 13 -2.22 1.03 -5.17
C ALA A 13 -0.72 1.17 -4.92
N MET A 14 -0.14 0.19 -4.21
CA MET A 14 1.29 -0.13 -4.17
C MET A 14 1.45 -1.50 -4.86
N PRO A 15 1.62 -1.54 -6.20
CA PRO A 15 1.50 -2.79 -6.97
C PRO A 15 2.80 -3.61 -7.05
N GLU A 16 3.86 -3.22 -6.36
CA GLU A 16 5.22 -3.71 -6.49
C GLU A 16 5.35 -5.22 -6.21
N MET A 17 4.54 -5.76 -5.27
CA MET A 17 4.54 -7.19 -4.98
C MET A 17 4.14 -8.04 -6.20
N LYS A 18 3.34 -7.49 -7.13
CA LYS A 18 2.93 -8.19 -8.37
C LYS A 18 4.08 -8.45 -9.33
N ILE A 19 5.15 -7.67 -9.24
CA ILE A 19 6.38 -7.86 -10.01
C ILE A 19 7.51 -8.48 -9.17
N SER A 20 7.15 -9.16 -8.08
CA SER A 20 8.11 -9.75 -7.14
C SER A 20 9.12 -8.74 -6.58
N PHE A 21 8.62 -7.57 -6.21
CA PHE A 21 9.38 -6.52 -5.53
C PHE A 21 8.78 -6.28 -4.14
N PHE A 22 9.04 -5.16 -3.53
CA PHE A 22 8.48 -4.72 -2.25
C PHE A 22 7.88 -3.31 -2.39
N PRO A 23 6.94 -2.91 -1.54
CA PRO A 23 6.44 -1.52 -1.51
C PRO A 23 7.56 -0.56 -1.14
N ASP A 24 8.11 0.13 -2.14
CA ASP A 24 9.22 1.08 -2.01
C ASP A 24 8.76 2.52 -1.70
N VAL A 25 9.56 3.52 -2.00
CA VAL A 25 9.32 4.97 -1.82
C VAL A 25 8.88 5.35 -0.39
N ALA A 26 9.52 4.74 0.59
CA ALA A 26 9.21 4.86 2.02
C ALA A 26 7.77 4.40 2.37
N ALA A 27 7.22 3.44 1.64
CA ALA A 27 5.90 2.86 1.93
C ALA A 27 5.83 2.31 3.36
N SER A 28 6.89 1.71 3.85
CA SER A 28 6.99 1.24 5.24
C SER A 28 6.80 2.35 6.28
N TYR A 29 7.10 3.60 5.95
CA TYR A 29 6.82 4.74 6.82
C TYR A 29 5.37 5.19 6.73
N PHE A 30 4.87 5.51 5.52
CA PHE A 30 3.55 6.14 5.40
C PHE A 30 2.40 5.14 5.53
N LEU A 31 2.54 3.88 5.12
CA LEU A 31 1.52 2.86 5.30
C LEU A 31 1.32 2.49 6.78
N ASN A 32 2.37 2.54 7.59
CA ASN A 32 2.25 2.33 9.04
C ASN A 32 1.51 3.50 9.77
N LYS A 33 1.17 4.59 9.05
CA LYS A 33 0.27 5.64 9.58
C LYS A 33 -1.22 5.32 9.36
N ALA A 34 -1.53 4.30 8.57
CA ALA A 34 -2.89 3.84 8.38
C ALA A 34 -3.45 3.20 9.68
N PRO A 35 -4.79 3.20 9.88
CA PRO A 35 -5.40 2.61 11.06
C PRO A 35 -5.08 1.11 11.17
N GLY A 36 -4.76 0.68 12.39
CA GLY A 36 -4.52 -0.74 12.69
C GLY A 36 -3.48 -1.40 11.78
N LYS A 37 -3.86 -2.51 11.14
CA LYS A 37 -3.01 -3.28 10.21
C LYS A 37 -3.35 -3.05 8.73
N VAL A 38 -4.14 -2.03 8.41
CA VAL A 38 -4.53 -1.67 7.04
C VAL A 38 -3.30 -1.43 6.15
N GLY A 39 -2.27 -0.78 6.67
CA GLY A 39 -1.03 -0.57 5.93
C GLY A 39 -0.30 -1.86 5.57
N ARG A 40 -0.23 -2.84 6.49
CA ARG A 40 0.34 -4.17 6.18
C ARG A 40 -0.49 -4.90 5.12
N TYR A 41 -1.82 -4.86 5.24
CA TYR A 41 -2.73 -5.45 4.26
C TYR A 41 -2.50 -4.84 2.87
N ALA A 42 -2.50 -3.52 2.77
CA ALA A 42 -2.28 -2.82 1.51
C ALA A 42 -0.91 -3.14 0.88
N ALA A 43 0.14 -3.14 1.69
CA ALA A 43 1.49 -3.48 1.27
C ALA A 43 1.59 -4.90 0.70
N LEU A 44 1.04 -5.90 1.42
CA LEU A 44 1.20 -7.31 1.09
C LEU A 44 0.29 -7.78 -0.04
N THR A 45 -0.90 -7.19 -0.19
CA THR A 45 -1.86 -7.62 -1.22
C THR A 45 -1.68 -6.92 -2.55
N SER A 46 -1.06 -5.75 -2.58
CA SER A 46 -0.97 -4.91 -3.79
C SER A 46 -2.33 -4.69 -4.47
N GLU A 47 -3.42 -4.64 -3.70
CA GLU A 47 -4.74 -4.33 -4.21
C GLU A 47 -4.87 -2.86 -4.60
N SER A 48 -5.90 -2.58 -5.37
CA SER A 48 -6.27 -1.20 -5.73
C SER A 48 -7.41 -0.73 -4.84
N PHE A 49 -7.29 0.49 -4.34
CA PHE A 49 -8.17 1.11 -3.38
C PHE A 49 -8.91 2.30 -4.00
N ASN A 50 -10.20 2.40 -3.74
CA ASN A 50 -11.02 3.53 -4.17
C ASN A 50 -10.82 4.75 -3.26
N ALA A 51 -11.47 5.88 -3.60
CA ALA A 51 -11.33 7.12 -2.84
C ALA A 51 -11.72 6.97 -1.36
N ALA A 52 -12.77 6.21 -1.04
CA ALA A 52 -13.21 6.01 0.34
C ALA A 52 -12.18 5.19 1.13
N ASP A 53 -11.57 4.18 0.51
CA ASP A 53 -10.47 3.41 1.11
C ASP A 53 -9.25 4.30 1.38
N VAL A 54 -8.88 5.15 0.41
CA VAL A 54 -7.72 6.05 0.52
C VAL A 54 -7.90 7.11 1.61
N LEU A 55 -9.12 7.60 1.80
CA LEU A 55 -9.47 8.46 2.94
C LEU A 55 -9.40 7.70 4.26
N PHE A 56 -9.98 6.48 4.31
CA PHE A 56 -9.96 5.65 5.51
C PHE A 56 -8.55 5.31 5.98
N MET A 57 -7.63 5.01 5.04
CA MET A 57 -6.24 4.71 5.38
C MET A 57 -5.37 5.95 5.65
N ASN A 58 -5.95 7.17 5.69
CA ASN A 58 -5.26 8.45 5.86
C ASN A 58 -4.22 8.77 4.76
N ALA A 59 -4.30 8.12 3.61
CA ALA A 59 -3.45 8.41 2.46
C ALA A 59 -3.91 9.67 1.71
N ALA A 60 -5.18 10.06 1.85
CA ALA A 60 -5.73 11.36 1.46
C ALA A 60 -6.64 11.93 2.56
N ASN A 61 -7.02 13.21 2.45
CA ASN A 61 -7.83 13.90 3.44
C ASN A 61 -8.92 14.80 2.85
N VAL A 62 -9.00 14.91 1.53
CA VAL A 62 -10.02 15.70 0.83
C VAL A 62 -10.59 14.87 -0.32
N TYR A 63 -11.91 14.78 -0.41
CA TYR A 63 -12.60 14.21 -1.56
C TYR A 63 -13.29 15.34 -2.33
N VAL A 64 -12.99 15.43 -3.62
CA VAL A 64 -13.60 16.40 -4.54
C VAL A 64 -14.11 15.64 -5.76
N LYS A 65 -15.34 15.90 -6.20
CA LYS A 65 -15.83 15.33 -7.46
C LYS A 65 -14.95 15.83 -8.62
N SER A 66 -14.56 14.94 -9.52
CA SER A 66 -13.64 15.29 -10.62
C SER A 66 -14.15 16.45 -11.48
N GLU A 67 -15.47 16.56 -11.66
CA GLU A 67 -16.12 17.68 -12.36
C GLU A 67 -15.90 19.04 -11.69
N GLN A 68 -15.62 19.08 -10.39
CA GLN A 68 -15.36 20.30 -9.62
C GLN A 68 -13.89 20.73 -9.62
N LEU A 69 -12.95 19.86 -10.05
CA LEU A 69 -11.53 20.20 -10.07
C LEU A 69 -11.21 21.48 -10.87
N PRO A 70 -11.80 21.74 -12.06
CA PRO A 70 -11.56 23.00 -12.77
C PRO A 70 -11.99 24.23 -11.96
N SER A 71 -13.10 24.13 -11.22
CA SER A 71 -13.59 25.23 -10.37
C SER A 71 -12.69 25.43 -9.16
N LEU A 72 -12.20 24.36 -8.52
CA LEU A 72 -11.21 24.41 -7.45
C LEU A 72 -9.93 25.10 -7.91
N PHE A 73 -9.37 24.70 -9.06
CA PHE A 73 -8.17 25.36 -9.60
C PHE A 73 -8.41 26.84 -9.95
N THR A 74 -9.59 27.16 -10.47
CA THR A 74 -9.97 28.56 -10.73
C THR A 74 -10.03 29.36 -9.44
N LYS A 75 -10.61 28.79 -8.38
CA LYS A 75 -10.70 29.43 -7.05
C LYS A 75 -9.28 29.68 -6.50
N LEU A 76 -8.42 28.66 -6.48
CA LEU A 76 -7.02 28.77 -6.02
C LEU A 76 -6.25 29.88 -6.78
N ASN A 77 -6.39 29.95 -8.11
CA ASN A 77 -5.71 30.94 -8.94
C ASN A 77 -6.21 32.37 -8.75
N LYS A 78 -7.49 32.56 -8.38
CA LYS A 78 -8.10 33.88 -8.19
C LYS A 78 -8.08 34.35 -6.72
N THR A 79 -7.65 33.51 -5.81
CA THR A 79 -7.62 33.81 -4.38
C THR A 79 -6.58 34.88 -4.07
N ASN A 80 -6.96 35.87 -3.26
CA ASN A 80 -6.04 36.83 -2.69
C ASN A 80 -5.37 36.20 -1.44
N TRP A 81 -4.15 35.76 -1.60
CA TRP A 81 -3.38 35.06 -0.56
C TRP A 81 -2.82 35.96 0.56
N TYR A 82 -3.13 37.26 0.53
CA TYR A 82 -2.61 38.26 1.47
C TYR A 82 -3.66 38.74 2.50
N GLU A 83 -4.90 38.30 2.41
CA GLU A 83 -5.97 38.73 3.32
C GLU A 83 -5.96 38.01 4.67
N THR A 84 -5.57 36.74 4.67
CA THR A 84 -5.45 35.89 5.86
C THR A 84 -4.19 35.04 5.76
N THR A 85 -3.99 34.09 6.68
CA THR A 85 -2.91 33.13 6.53
C THR A 85 -3.19 32.17 5.37
N ILE A 86 -2.11 31.70 4.71
CA ILE A 86 -2.22 30.71 3.62
C ILE A 86 -2.97 29.46 4.11
N GLU A 87 -2.69 29.05 5.34
CA GLU A 87 -3.30 27.86 5.95
C GLU A 87 -4.83 28.01 6.12
N GLU A 88 -5.30 29.14 6.67
CA GLU A 88 -6.73 29.42 6.83
C GLU A 88 -7.44 29.53 5.50
N THR A 89 -6.82 30.20 4.53
CA THR A 89 -7.36 30.35 3.19
C THR A 89 -7.49 28.99 2.50
N LEU A 90 -6.46 28.15 2.54
CA LEU A 90 -6.48 26.80 1.96
C LEU A 90 -7.53 25.92 2.63
N ARG A 91 -7.63 25.97 3.97
CA ARG A 91 -8.63 25.22 4.71
C ARG A 91 -10.03 25.57 4.25
N SER A 92 -10.36 26.87 4.20
CA SER A 92 -11.67 27.35 3.75
C SER A 92 -12.01 26.91 2.32
N ILE A 93 -11.03 26.97 1.41
CA ILE A 93 -11.23 26.51 0.02
C ILE A 93 -11.45 25.00 0.00
N MET A 94 -10.66 24.21 0.73
CA MET A 94 -10.82 22.75 0.74
C MET A 94 -12.16 22.34 1.36
N GLU A 95 -12.63 23.02 2.41
CA GLU A 95 -13.95 22.79 3.02
C GLU A 95 -15.09 23.12 2.03
N GLU A 96 -14.96 24.18 1.21
CA GLU A 96 -15.95 24.55 0.19
C GLU A 96 -16.14 23.46 -0.88
N PHE A 97 -15.07 22.75 -1.25
CA PHE A 97 -15.09 21.73 -2.31
C PHE A 97 -15.17 20.30 -1.78
N HIS A 98 -14.89 20.08 -0.50
CA HIS A 98 -14.92 18.75 0.08
C HIS A 98 -16.36 18.19 0.11
N SER A 99 -16.48 16.92 -0.27
CA SER A 99 -17.72 16.17 -0.18
C SER A 99 -17.46 14.73 0.28
N THR A 100 -18.51 13.96 0.51
CA THR A 100 -18.39 12.54 0.88
C THR A 100 -18.40 11.68 -0.39
N PRO A 101 -17.51 10.67 -0.49
CA PRO A 101 -17.57 9.69 -1.57
C PRO A 101 -18.93 8.96 -1.63
N ASP A 102 -19.44 8.74 -2.85
CA ASP A 102 -20.67 7.97 -3.07
C ASP A 102 -20.46 6.45 -2.91
N VAL A 103 -19.21 6.01 -2.77
CA VAL A 103 -18.82 4.59 -2.58
C VAL A 103 -18.37 4.36 -1.14
N LYS A 104 -18.58 3.14 -0.66
CA LYS A 104 -18.11 2.72 0.67
C LYS A 104 -16.66 2.27 0.64
N SER A 105 -16.02 2.36 1.79
CA SER A 105 -14.68 1.82 1.99
C SER A 105 -14.76 0.31 2.27
N ASN A 106 -14.13 -0.48 1.40
CA ASN A 106 -13.94 -1.91 1.62
C ASN A 106 -12.97 -2.17 2.79
N LEU A 107 -11.99 -1.28 2.99
CA LEU A 107 -11.06 -1.37 4.12
C LEU A 107 -11.77 -1.16 5.44
N GLU A 108 -12.68 -0.19 5.53
CA GLU A 108 -13.48 0.06 6.73
C GLU A 108 -14.43 -1.11 7.03
N GLU A 109 -15.13 -1.62 6.02
CA GLU A 109 -16.04 -2.77 6.16
C GLU A 109 -15.31 -4.04 6.64
N ASN A 110 -14.05 -4.24 6.25
CA ASN A 110 -13.24 -5.40 6.63
C ASN A 110 -12.20 -5.10 7.71
N PHE A 111 -12.26 -3.94 8.36
CA PHE A 111 -11.23 -3.47 9.31
C PHE A 111 -10.93 -4.45 10.43
N THR A 112 -11.96 -5.04 11.02
CA THR A 112 -11.80 -6.04 12.09
C THR A 112 -11.03 -7.27 11.59
N LYS A 113 -11.36 -7.79 10.41
CA LYS A 113 -10.69 -8.95 9.80
C LYS A 113 -9.25 -8.63 9.39
N ILE A 114 -9.03 -7.45 8.83
CA ILE A 114 -7.68 -6.99 8.51
C ILE A 114 -6.82 -6.97 9.76
N ASN A 115 -7.31 -6.40 10.85
CA ASN A 115 -6.56 -6.40 12.12
C ASN A 115 -6.33 -7.80 12.69
N GLU A 116 -7.33 -8.68 12.61
CA GLU A 116 -7.21 -10.05 13.08
C GLU A 116 -6.13 -10.81 12.31
N HIS A 117 -6.18 -10.81 10.97
CA HIS A 117 -5.33 -11.65 10.15
C HIS A 117 -3.93 -11.06 9.89
N PHE A 118 -3.77 -9.73 9.88
CA PHE A 118 -2.49 -9.07 9.59
C PHE A 118 -1.74 -8.58 10.84
N SER A 119 -2.17 -9.00 12.04
CA SER A 119 -1.47 -8.72 13.31
C SER A 119 -0.25 -9.62 13.54
N TYR A 120 -0.18 -10.75 12.88
CA TYR A 120 0.87 -11.75 13.06
C TYR A 120 2.24 -11.29 12.53
N ASP A 121 3.29 -11.89 13.05
CA ASP A 121 4.67 -11.51 12.76
C ASP A 121 5.32 -12.30 11.62
N THR A 122 4.66 -13.37 11.16
CA THR A 122 5.12 -14.20 10.05
C THR A 122 4.04 -14.37 8.98
N ILE A 123 4.45 -14.55 7.74
CA ILE A 123 3.53 -14.81 6.62
C ILE A 123 2.82 -16.14 6.82
N GLU A 124 3.49 -17.13 7.39
CA GLU A 124 2.93 -18.45 7.71
C GLU A 124 1.74 -18.33 8.67
N GLU A 125 1.85 -17.51 9.71
CA GLU A 125 0.75 -17.26 10.66
C GLU A 125 -0.40 -16.50 10.01
N ILE A 126 -0.12 -15.52 9.17
CA ILE A 126 -1.13 -14.78 8.39
C ILE A 126 -1.91 -15.77 7.52
N PHE A 127 -1.23 -16.66 6.78
CA PHE A 127 -1.86 -17.67 5.95
C PHE A 127 -2.72 -18.63 6.81
N ALA A 128 -2.16 -19.14 7.89
CA ALA A 128 -2.89 -20.07 8.79
C ALA A 128 -4.14 -19.41 9.42
N SER A 129 -4.07 -18.12 9.73
CA SER A 129 -5.21 -17.35 10.24
C SER A 129 -6.30 -17.18 9.18
N LEU A 130 -5.92 -16.77 7.96
CA LEU A 130 -6.84 -16.62 6.84
C LEU A 130 -7.47 -17.95 6.41
N GLU A 131 -6.72 -19.07 6.46
CA GLU A 131 -7.21 -20.40 6.11
C GLU A 131 -8.28 -20.93 7.09
N LYS A 132 -8.23 -20.50 8.33
CA LYS A 132 -9.24 -20.86 9.35
C LYS A 132 -10.53 -20.06 9.22
N ASP A 133 -10.48 -18.87 8.61
CA ASP A 133 -11.65 -18.02 8.36
C ASP A 133 -12.24 -18.33 6.98
N ASN A 134 -13.44 -18.94 6.97
CA ASN A 134 -14.17 -19.30 5.75
C ASN A 134 -14.88 -18.11 5.09
N SER A 135 -14.60 -16.87 5.49
CA SER A 135 -15.24 -15.69 4.92
C SER A 135 -14.78 -15.43 3.48
N LYS A 136 -15.61 -14.73 2.73
CA LYS A 136 -15.28 -14.30 1.37
C LYS A 136 -14.01 -13.43 1.36
N PHE A 137 -13.84 -12.55 2.35
CA PHE A 137 -12.65 -11.71 2.51
C PHE A 137 -11.38 -12.57 2.58
N SER A 138 -11.34 -13.54 3.49
CA SER A 138 -10.15 -14.39 3.71
C SER A 138 -9.83 -15.26 2.49
N GLN A 139 -10.84 -15.81 1.83
CA GLN A 139 -10.66 -16.61 0.62
C GLN A 139 -10.08 -15.77 -0.54
N GLN A 140 -10.60 -14.56 -0.74
CA GLN A 140 -10.09 -13.65 -1.75
C GLN A 140 -8.66 -13.19 -1.44
N THR A 141 -8.40 -12.82 -0.20
CA THR A 141 -7.07 -12.41 0.26
C THR A 141 -6.05 -13.53 0.09
N LEU A 142 -6.38 -14.77 0.48
CA LEU A 142 -5.50 -15.93 0.25
C LEU A 142 -5.20 -16.15 -1.23
N THR A 143 -6.20 -16.01 -2.09
CA THR A 143 -6.02 -16.15 -3.53
C THR A 143 -5.01 -15.13 -4.07
N ILE A 144 -5.10 -13.89 -3.60
CA ILE A 144 -4.15 -12.83 -3.96
C ILE A 144 -2.75 -13.18 -3.44
N LEU A 145 -2.60 -13.42 -2.15
CA LEU A 145 -1.30 -13.68 -1.54
C LEU A 145 -0.60 -14.90 -2.17
N ARG A 146 -1.33 -15.97 -2.50
CA ARG A 146 -0.80 -17.17 -3.17
C ARG A 146 -0.34 -16.92 -4.61
N SER A 147 -0.78 -15.84 -5.25
CA SER A 147 -0.34 -15.46 -6.59
C SER A 147 0.96 -14.65 -6.61
N LEU A 148 1.42 -14.19 -5.46
CA LEU A 148 2.60 -13.35 -5.31
C LEU A 148 3.85 -14.19 -4.97
N SER A 149 5.04 -13.61 -5.17
CA SER A 149 6.31 -14.25 -4.81
C SER A 149 6.37 -14.51 -3.29
N PRO A 150 6.63 -15.76 -2.87
CA PRO A 150 6.83 -16.08 -1.46
C PRO A 150 7.97 -15.28 -0.81
N LEU A 151 9.04 -15.03 -1.55
CA LEU A 151 10.17 -14.21 -1.10
C LEU A 151 9.72 -12.76 -0.86
N SER A 152 9.03 -12.15 -1.83
CA SER A 152 8.51 -10.78 -1.69
C SER A 152 7.56 -10.63 -0.51
N LEU A 153 6.68 -11.60 -0.27
CA LEU A 153 5.77 -11.58 0.88
C LEU A 153 6.52 -11.53 2.21
N LYS A 154 7.54 -12.40 2.39
CA LYS A 154 8.34 -12.41 3.63
C LYS A 154 9.16 -11.14 3.80
N VAL A 155 9.84 -10.68 2.75
CA VAL A 155 10.62 -9.44 2.79
C VAL A 155 9.71 -8.23 3.01
N GLY A 156 8.55 -8.18 2.33
CA GLY A 156 7.58 -7.08 2.48
C GLY A 156 6.99 -6.99 3.89
N LEU A 157 6.67 -8.12 4.52
CA LEU A 157 6.22 -8.13 5.91
C LEU A 157 7.31 -7.64 6.87
N GLU A 158 8.53 -8.11 6.71
CA GLU A 158 9.66 -7.68 7.55
C GLU A 158 9.97 -6.19 7.35
N LEU A 159 9.89 -5.69 6.11
CA LEU A 159 10.01 -4.26 5.79
C LEU A 159 8.95 -3.43 6.52
N MET A 160 7.70 -3.86 6.50
CA MET A 160 6.61 -3.17 7.21
C MET A 160 6.82 -3.16 8.72
N LYS A 161 7.30 -4.27 9.31
CA LYS A 161 7.60 -4.35 10.75
C LYS A 161 8.71 -3.38 11.13
N ARG A 162 9.81 -3.36 10.39
CA ARG A 162 10.94 -2.44 10.66
C ARG A 162 10.54 -0.98 10.50
N GLY A 163 9.70 -0.68 9.51
CA GLY A 163 9.23 0.67 9.24
C GLY A 163 8.30 1.29 10.31
N GLU A 164 7.76 0.49 11.24
CA GLU A 164 6.84 0.99 12.30
C GLU A 164 7.45 2.12 13.13
N THR A 165 8.76 2.11 13.37
CA THR A 165 9.47 3.07 14.22
C THR A 165 10.46 3.95 13.47
N MET A 166 10.60 3.78 12.16
CA MET A 166 11.56 4.51 11.34
C MET A 166 11.06 5.91 10.96
N THR A 167 12.01 6.81 10.75
CA THR A 167 11.78 8.09 10.06
C THR A 167 11.67 7.86 8.54
N VAL A 168 11.18 8.87 7.81
CA VAL A 168 11.15 8.86 6.33
C VAL A 168 12.55 8.59 5.76
N SER A 169 13.60 9.26 6.29
CA SER A 169 14.97 9.10 5.81
C SER A 169 15.50 7.69 6.01
N GLU A 170 15.24 7.09 7.19
CA GLU A 170 15.65 5.71 7.49
C GLU A 170 14.92 4.72 6.60
N SER A 171 13.61 4.94 6.33
CA SER A 171 12.84 4.10 5.40
C SER A 171 13.42 4.13 3.99
N PHE A 172 13.78 5.31 3.44
CA PHE A 172 14.46 5.39 2.14
C PHE A 172 15.84 4.71 2.14
N GLN A 173 16.59 4.79 3.25
CA GLN A 173 17.86 4.06 3.36
C GLN A 173 17.66 2.55 3.37
N MET A 174 16.63 2.07 4.07
CA MET A 174 16.24 0.66 4.07
C MET A 174 15.80 0.22 2.67
N ASP A 175 14.96 0.99 2.00
CA ASP A 175 14.50 0.71 0.63
C ASP A 175 15.68 0.53 -0.33
N LEU A 176 16.71 1.39 -0.25
CA LEU A 176 17.89 1.28 -1.09
C LEU A 176 18.65 -0.03 -0.88
N VAL A 177 18.76 -0.49 0.37
CA VAL A 177 19.44 -1.75 0.71
C VAL A 177 18.62 -2.93 0.18
N VAL A 178 17.31 -2.94 0.47
CA VAL A 178 16.39 -4.01 0.05
C VAL A 178 16.31 -4.08 -1.48
N ALA A 179 16.20 -2.93 -2.16
CA ALA A 179 16.14 -2.88 -3.63
C ALA A 179 17.38 -3.51 -4.29
N ARG A 180 18.58 -3.21 -3.77
CA ARG A 180 19.81 -3.81 -4.29
C ARG A 180 19.80 -5.33 -4.21
N ARG A 181 19.28 -5.90 -3.12
CA ARG A 181 19.16 -7.35 -2.95
C ARG A 181 18.15 -7.97 -3.91
N PHE A 182 17.03 -7.30 -4.17
CA PHE A 182 16.06 -7.78 -5.17
C PHE A 182 16.64 -7.81 -6.58
N LEU A 183 17.53 -6.88 -6.94
CA LEU A 183 18.21 -6.90 -8.25
C LEU A 183 19.12 -8.14 -8.45
N ASP A 184 19.51 -8.80 -7.37
CA ASP A 184 20.29 -10.05 -7.42
C ASP A 184 19.39 -11.31 -7.46
N MET A 185 18.05 -11.15 -7.41
CA MET A 185 17.10 -12.26 -7.35
C MET A 185 16.39 -12.48 -8.68
N ASP A 186 16.43 -13.73 -9.17
CA ASP A 186 15.73 -14.12 -10.42
C ASP A 186 14.23 -13.88 -10.35
N ASP A 187 13.60 -14.02 -9.18
CA ASP A 187 12.17 -13.79 -8.96
C ASP A 187 11.74 -12.38 -9.35
N PHE A 188 12.58 -11.35 -9.13
CA PHE A 188 12.29 -9.98 -9.56
C PHE A 188 12.18 -9.88 -11.08
N TYR A 189 13.14 -10.43 -11.81
CA TYR A 189 13.12 -10.40 -13.28
C TYR A 189 11.98 -11.24 -13.85
N GLU A 190 11.64 -12.34 -13.22
CA GLU A 190 10.49 -13.17 -13.60
C GLU A 190 9.16 -12.45 -13.36
N GLY A 191 9.03 -11.73 -12.23
CA GLY A 191 7.89 -10.90 -11.95
C GLY A 191 7.72 -9.80 -12.99
N VAL A 192 8.81 -9.08 -13.31
CA VAL A 192 8.83 -8.06 -14.37
C VAL A 192 8.46 -8.67 -15.72
N ARG A 193 9.05 -9.82 -16.10
CA ARG A 193 8.72 -10.53 -17.34
C ARG A 193 7.23 -10.81 -17.43
N SER A 194 6.68 -11.46 -16.40
CA SER A 194 5.31 -11.97 -16.44
C SER A 194 4.25 -10.86 -16.47
N VAL A 195 4.52 -9.71 -15.85
CA VAL A 195 3.54 -8.62 -15.70
C VAL A 195 3.73 -7.51 -16.73
N LEU A 196 4.98 -7.13 -17.03
CA LEU A 196 5.28 -5.95 -17.82
C LEU A 196 5.75 -6.28 -19.26
N VAL A 197 6.50 -7.36 -19.46
CA VAL A 197 7.06 -7.74 -20.76
C VAL A 197 6.08 -8.64 -21.52
N ASP A 198 5.96 -9.90 -21.07
CA ASP A 198 5.12 -10.91 -21.74
C ASP A 198 3.62 -10.75 -21.42
N LYS A 199 3.31 -10.17 -20.27
CA LYS A 199 1.95 -9.91 -19.77
C LYS A 199 1.08 -11.16 -19.63
N ASP A 200 1.73 -12.33 -19.52
CA ASP A 200 1.05 -13.63 -19.35
C ASP A 200 0.48 -13.83 -17.93
N ARG A 201 0.99 -13.05 -16.94
CA ARG A 201 0.63 -13.12 -15.53
C ARG A 201 0.78 -14.53 -14.94
N LYS A 202 1.78 -15.26 -15.41
CA LYS A 202 2.11 -16.63 -14.99
C LYS A 202 3.58 -16.69 -14.59
N PRO A 203 3.97 -16.05 -13.48
CA PRO A 203 5.35 -16.08 -13.04
C PRO A 203 5.73 -17.50 -12.57
N ASN A 204 6.98 -17.88 -12.87
CA ASN A 204 7.57 -19.12 -12.41
C ASN A 204 8.65 -18.82 -11.38
N TYR A 205 8.25 -18.36 -10.19
CA TYR A 205 9.16 -18.01 -9.10
C TYR A 205 10.04 -19.17 -8.66
N TYR A 206 11.22 -18.87 -8.13
CA TYR A 206 12.15 -19.86 -7.62
C TYR A 206 11.54 -20.65 -6.46
N TYR A 207 11.08 -19.92 -5.41
CA TYR A 207 10.35 -20.52 -4.30
C TYR A 207 8.88 -20.71 -4.67
N LYS A 208 8.37 -21.93 -4.44
CA LYS A 208 6.97 -22.29 -4.79
C LYS A 208 6.01 -22.10 -3.61
N SER A 209 6.54 -22.02 -2.42
CA SER A 209 5.77 -21.82 -1.19
C SER A 209 6.50 -20.93 -0.19
N ILE A 210 5.76 -20.33 0.73
CA ILE A 210 6.34 -19.50 1.81
C ILE A 210 7.28 -20.31 2.71
N THR A 211 7.03 -21.61 2.90
CA THR A 211 7.85 -22.49 3.75
C THR A 211 9.19 -22.84 3.13
N GLU A 212 9.36 -22.68 1.82
CA GLU A 212 10.64 -22.91 1.13
C GLU A 212 11.60 -21.72 1.26
N VAL A 213 11.11 -20.52 1.57
CA VAL A 213 11.95 -19.32 1.73
C VAL A 213 12.66 -19.35 3.09
N PRO A 214 14.00 -19.47 3.14
CA PRO A 214 14.75 -19.47 4.38
C PRO A 214 14.63 -18.12 5.13
N ASN A 215 14.47 -18.16 6.44
CA ASN A 215 14.35 -16.93 7.24
C ASN A 215 15.68 -16.15 7.32
N ASP A 216 16.82 -16.84 7.26
CA ASP A 216 18.14 -16.23 7.18
C ASP A 216 18.31 -15.46 5.86
N LEU A 217 17.81 -15.98 4.74
CA LEU A 217 17.80 -15.24 3.48
C LEU A 217 17.03 -13.90 3.62
N VAL A 218 15.84 -13.91 4.24
CA VAL A 218 15.07 -12.67 4.45
C VAL A 218 15.88 -11.65 5.24
N SER A 219 16.63 -12.09 6.24
CA SER A 219 17.47 -11.20 7.06
C SER A 219 18.56 -10.51 6.23
N THR A 220 19.14 -11.19 5.25
CA THR A 220 20.19 -10.61 4.38
C THR A 220 19.72 -9.43 3.54
N PHE A 221 18.41 -9.33 3.27
CA PHE A 221 17.86 -8.19 2.52
C PHE A 221 18.00 -6.86 3.26
N PHE A 222 18.20 -6.89 4.57
CA PHE A 222 18.30 -5.71 5.43
C PHE A 222 19.73 -5.45 5.93
N GLU A 223 20.70 -6.23 5.48
CA GLU A 223 22.11 -6.07 5.79
C GLU A 223 22.80 -5.15 4.77
N LYS A 224 23.64 -4.22 5.28
CA LYS A 224 24.40 -3.24 4.46
C LYS A 224 25.57 -3.89 3.73
#